data_b193756ebf2d3ce81450f5656b487537
#
_entry.id   b193756ebf2d3ce81450f5656b487537
#
_cell.length_a   1.000
_cell.length_b   1.000
_cell.length_c   1.000
_cell.angle_alpha   90.00
_cell.angle_beta   90.00
_cell.angle_gamma   90.00
#
_symmetry.space_group_name_H-M   'P 1'
#
loop_
_entity.id
_entity.type
_entity.pdbx_description
1 polymer ?
#
loop_
_entity_poly.entity_id
_entity_poly.type
_entity_poly.pdbx_seq_one_letter_code
_entity_poly.pdbx_strand_id
1 'polypeptide(L)'
;VDLGGGIGVYYTEEDKPKTISEFCEAIINKADEVCEELNIKRPTLLIEPGRSLVANAGSTIYTVGSIKEIKNVRTYVSVDGGMTDNIRPSLYQADYECGIVNKINKTGHNHKVTIAGKCCESGDILISDTEIGDINSGDILITTTTGAYGYSMASNYNKIPKNPVVF
;
A
#
# COMPACT_ATOMS: atom_id res chain seq x y z
N VAL A 1 -8.29 27.23 11.73
CA VAL A 1 -7.11 26.42 12.02
C VAL A 1 -7.15 25.22 11.09
N ASP A 2 -6.06 24.98 10.36
CA ASP A 2 -5.88 23.80 9.54
C ASP A 2 -5.03 22.79 10.32
N LEU A 3 -5.53 21.56 10.42
CA LEU A 3 -4.90 20.46 11.14
C LEU A 3 -4.18 19.49 10.20
N GLY A 4 -4.21 19.78 8.89
CA GLY A 4 -3.59 18.93 7.87
C GLY A 4 -4.33 17.62 7.64
N GLY A 5 -3.60 16.62 7.22
CA GLY A 5 -4.12 15.28 6.91
C GLY A 5 -3.57 14.20 7.84
N GLY A 6 -3.08 13.10 7.25
CA GLY A 6 -2.43 12.02 8.01
C GLY A 6 -3.38 10.94 8.52
N ILE A 7 -4.66 10.97 8.13
CA ILE A 7 -5.62 9.93 8.50
C ILE A 7 -5.17 8.60 7.87
N GLY A 8 -5.02 7.58 8.71
CA GLY A 8 -4.57 6.24 8.33
C GLY A 8 -5.59 5.48 7.49
N VAL A 9 -5.12 4.44 6.82
CA VAL A 9 -5.95 3.48 6.08
C VAL A 9 -5.45 2.07 6.37
N TYR A 10 -6.25 1.10 6.02
CA TYR A 10 -5.92 -0.32 6.10
C TYR A 10 -5.00 -0.71 4.94
N TYR A 11 -3.79 -1.13 5.24
CA TYR A 11 -2.84 -1.72 4.29
C TYR A 11 -2.68 -3.22 4.50
N THR A 12 -2.70 -3.66 5.76
CA THR A 12 -2.53 -5.05 6.18
C THR A 12 -3.51 -5.39 7.30
N GLU A 13 -3.72 -6.68 7.57
CA GLU A 13 -4.63 -7.16 8.64
C GLU A 13 -4.26 -6.63 10.03
N GLU A 14 -3.02 -6.19 10.24
CA GLU A 14 -2.55 -5.63 11.50
C GLU A 14 -2.97 -4.17 11.71
N ASP A 15 -3.29 -3.46 10.62
CA ASP A 15 -3.70 -2.07 10.66
C ASP A 15 -5.10 -1.90 11.27
N LYS A 16 -5.21 -0.95 12.18
CA LYS A 16 -6.49 -0.58 12.83
C LYS A 16 -6.72 0.93 12.73
N PRO A 17 -6.89 1.46 11.52
CA PRO A 17 -7.10 2.88 11.35
C PRO A 17 -8.42 3.32 11.98
N LYS A 18 -8.41 4.50 12.60
CA LYS A 18 -9.64 5.17 13.01
C LYS A 18 -10.43 5.61 11.77
N THR A 19 -11.75 5.59 11.87
CA THR A 19 -12.62 6.15 10.84
C THR A 19 -12.45 7.66 10.75
N ILE A 20 -12.81 8.25 9.62
CA ILE A 20 -12.79 9.72 9.46
C ILE A 20 -13.70 10.38 10.50
N SER A 21 -14.87 9.79 10.82
CA SER A 21 -15.77 10.30 11.84
C SER A 21 -15.12 10.33 13.21
N GLU A 22 -14.54 9.21 13.66
CA GLU A 22 -13.84 9.15 14.97
C GLU A 22 -12.70 10.16 15.05
N PHE A 23 -11.99 10.35 13.95
CA PHE A 23 -10.90 11.31 13.88
C PHE A 23 -11.41 12.75 14.00
N CYS A 24 -12.48 13.10 13.25
CA CYS A 24 -13.11 14.41 13.30
C CYS A 24 -13.75 14.70 14.67
N GLU A 25 -14.44 13.73 15.28
CA GLU A 25 -15.03 13.87 16.61
C GLU A 25 -13.96 14.16 17.67
N ALA A 26 -12.83 13.46 17.64
CA ALA A 26 -11.73 13.70 18.57
C ALA A 26 -11.16 15.12 18.43
N ILE A 27 -11.00 15.59 17.19
CA ILE A 27 -10.52 16.95 16.89
C ILE A 27 -11.53 18.00 17.40
N ILE A 28 -12.81 17.84 17.09
CA ILE A 28 -13.86 18.79 17.48
C ILE A 28 -13.94 18.89 19.01
N ASN A 29 -14.02 17.75 19.69
CA ASN A 29 -14.12 17.70 21.14
C ASN A 29 -12.90 18.38 21.81
N LYS A 30 -11.69 18.10 21.31
CA LYS A 30 -10.49 18.74 21.89
C LYS A 30 -10.41 20.23 21.58
N ALA A 31 -10.86 20.65 20.40
CA ALA A 31 -10.91 22.06 20.06
C ALA A 31 -11.93 22.83 20.94
N ASP A 32 -13.08 22.24 21.20
CA ASP A 32 -14.09 22.85 22.09
C ASP A 32 -13.57 22.97 23.52
N GLU A 33 -12.99 21.91 24.09
CA GLU A 33 -12.34 21.92 25.42
C GLU A 33 -11.30 23.05 25.54
N VAL A 34 -10.39 23.15 24.59
CA VAL A 34 -9.32 24.17 24.62
C VAL A 34 -9.91 25.59 24.47
N CYS A 35 -10.92 25.76 23.63
CA CYS A 35 -11.55 27.07 23.46
C CYS A 35 -12.31 27.52 24.73
N GLU A 36 -12.93 26.58 25.44
CA GLU A 36 -13.56 26.86 26.75
C GLU A 36 -12.50 27.25 27.81
N GLU A 37 -11.42 26.46 27.93
CA GLU A 37 -10.31 26.76 28.86
C GLU A 37 -9.70 28.15 28.62
N LEU A 38 -9.53 28.53 27.35
CA LEU A 38 -8.93 29.81 26.96
C LEU A 38 -9.94 30.96 26.86
N ASN A 39 -11.24 30.68 27.09
CA ASN A 39 -12.33 31.62 26.92
C ASN A 39 -12.31 32.36 25.57
N ILE A 40 -12.11 31.60 24.49
CA ILE A 40 -12.10 32.09 23.09
C ILE A 40 -13.18 31.44 22.25
N LYS A 41 -13.61 32.11 21.19
CA LYS A 41 -14.52 31.52 20.22
C LYS A 41 -13.83 30.44 19.39
N ARG A 42 -14.49 29.29 19.22
CA ARG A 42 -14.00 28.20 18.36
C ARG A 42 -13.74 28.73 16.92
N PRO A 43 -12.54 28.56 16.39
CA PRO A 43 -12.24 28.86 14.99
C PRO A 43 -12.88 27.83 14.06
N THR A 44 -12.92 28.17 12.75
CA THR A 44 -13.19 27.17 11.72
C THR A 44 -12.04 26.17 11.71
N LEU A 45 -12.38 24.86 11.76
CA LEU A 45 -11.44 23.76 11.68
C LEU A 45 -11.41 23.22 10.25
N LEU A 46 -10.22 22.99 9.72
CA LEU A 46 -9.97 22.42 8.40
C LEU A 46 -9.12 21.17 8.55
N ILE A 47 -9.36 20.18 7.71
CA ILE A 47 -8.54 18.98 7.55
C ILE A 47 -8.25 18.75 6.07
N GLU A 48 -7.12 18.11 5.77
CA GLU A 48 -6.65 17.81 4.42
C GLU A 48 -6.50 16.30 4.18
N PRO A 49 -7.59 15.52 4.19
CA PRO A 49 -7.54 14.07 4.01
C PRO A 49 -7.16 13.75 2.56
N GLY A 50 -5.99 13.17 2.34
CA GLY A 50 -5.56 12.66 1.02
C GLY A 50 -5.64 11.14 0.98
N ARG A 51 -4.76 10.48 1.74
CA ARG A 51 -4.64 9.01 1.78
C ARG A 51 -5.98 8.31 2.02
N SER A 52 -6.69 8.72 3.05
CA SER A 52 -7.96 8.10 3.46
C SER A 52 -9.08 8.20 2.43
N LEU A 53 -8.97 9.09 1.44
CA LEU A 53 -9.95 9.22 0.36
C LEU A 53 -9.70 8.26 -0.81
N VAL A 54 -8.44 8.01 -1.15
CA VAL A 54 -8.10 7.36 -2.43
C VAL A 54 -7.23 6.12 -2.30
N ALA A 55 -6.60 5.85 -1.15
CA ALA A 55 -5.68 4.72 -1.03
C ALA A 55 -6.34 3.39 -1.38
N ASN A 56 -7.50 3.11 -0.79
CA ASN A 56 -8.23 1.86 -0.99
C ASN A 56 -8.99 1.80 -2.33
N ALA A 57 -9.07 2.91 -3.06
CA ALA A 57 -9.71 2.96 -4.37
C ALA A 57 -8.80 2.45 -5.50
N GLY A 58 -7.51 2.31 -5.26
CA GLY A 58 -6.54 1.86 -6.25
C GLY A 58 -5.86 0.55 -5.87
N SER A 59 -5.62 -0.28 -6.89
CA SER A 59 -4.82 -1.49 -6.81
C SER A 59 -3.83 -1.52 -7.96
N THR A 60 -2.68 -2.15 -7.76
CA THR A 60 -1.69 -2.37 -8.82
C THR A 60 -1.67 -3.85 -9.20
N ILE A 61 -1.72 -4.11 -10.49
CA ILE A 61 -1.76 -5.47 -11.05
C ILE A 61 -0.43 -5.75 -11.72
N TYR A 62 0.11 -6.93 -11.46
CA TYR A 62 1.37 -7.41 -12.02
C TYR A 62 1.20 -8.80 -12.64
N THR A 63 2.01 -9.10 -13.64
CA THR A 63 2.19 -10.46 -14.14
C THR A 63 3.36 -11.11 -13.41
N VAL A 64 3.16 -12.30 -12.88
CA VAL A 64 4.21 -13.10 -12.25
C VAL A 64 5.18 -13.59 -13.31
N GLY A 65 6.46 -13.29 -13.11
CA GLY A 65 7.56 -13.74 -13.94
C GLY A 65 8.16 -15.05 -13.45
N SER A 66 9.45 -15.05 -13.19
CA SER A 66 10.17 -16.22 -12.68
C SER A 66 9.98 -16.41 -11.18
N ILE A 67 10.00 -17.67 -10.75
CA ILE A 67 10.00 -18.06 -9.34
C ILE A 67 11.33 -18.72 -9.04
N LYS A 68 12.04 -18.23 -8.01
CA LYS A 68 13.35 -18.73 -7.61
C LYS A 68 13.34 -19.14 -6.16
N GLU A 69 13.39 -20.43 -5.93
CA GLU A 69 13.61 -20.97 -4.59
C GLU A 69 15.10 -21.02 -4.27
N ILE A 70 15.47 -20.44 -3.13
CA ILE A 70 16.78 -20.62 -2.50
C ILE A 70 16.56 -21.48 -1.26
N LYS A 71 16.90 -22.76 -1.37
CA LYS A 71 16.63 -23.77 -0.35
C LYS A 71 17.08 -23.31 1.04
N ASN A 72 16.20 -23.42 2.01
CA ASN A 72 16.38 -23.00 3.41
C ASN A 72 16.67 -21.50 3.62
N VAL A 73 16.44 -20.66 2.61
CA VAL A 73 16.62 -19.21 2.71
C VAL A 73 15.32 -18.51 2.39
N ARG A 74 14.90 -18.52 1.12
CA ARG A 74 13.73 -17.74 0.67
C ARG A 74 13.29 -18.15 -0.75
N THR A 75 12.00 -18.00 -1.02
CA THR A 75 11.47 -18.09 -2.36
C THR A 75 11.15 -16.69 -2.86
N TYR A 76 11.76 -16.29 -3.96
CA TYR A 76 11.47 -15.04 -4.66
C TYR A 76 10.49 -15.29 -5.80
N VAL A 77 9.52 -14.40 -5.91
CA VAL A 77 8.57 -14.32 -7.02
C VAL A 77 8.79 -12.99 -7.71
N SER A 78 9.30 -13.01 -8.94
CA SER A 78 9.48 -11.78 -9.71
C SER A 78 8.18 -11.35 -10.37
N VAL A 79 8.00 -10.03 -10.53
CA VAL A 79 6.87 -9.45 -11.24
C VAL A 79 7.35 -8.49 -12.33
N ASP A 80 6.46 -8.15 -13.26
CA ASP A 80 6.75 -7.26 -14.40
C ASP A 80 6.75 -5.75 -14.05
N GLY A 81 6.60 -5.40 -12.77
CA GLY A 81 6.77 -4.07 -12.21
C GLY A 81 7.88 -4.00 -11.16
N GLY A 82 7.74 -3.13 -10.17
CA GLY A 82 8.70 -2.99 -9.09
C GLY A 82 8.64 -1.65 -8.37
N MET A 83 9.76 -1.26 -7.78
CA MET A 83 9.89 0.03 -7.07
C MET A 83 9.60 1.25 -7.94
N THR A 84 9.62 1.11 -9.25
CA THR A 84 9.19 2.15 -10.20
C THR A 84 7.71 2.47 -10.10
N ASP A 85 6.90 1.54 -9.65
CA ASP A 85 5.44 1.65 -9.55
C ASP A 85 5.02 1.92 -8.10
N ASN A 86 5.70 1.27 -7.15
CA ASN A 86 5.49 1.46 -5.73
C ASN A 86 6.83 1.53 -4.97
N ILE A 87 7.37 2.74 -4.82
CA ILE A 87 8.63 2.99 -4.10
C ILE A 87 8.49 2.88 -2.59
N ARG A 88 7.27 2.86 -2.05
CA ARG A 88 7.04 3.01 -0.61
C ARG A 88 7.59 1.88 0.26
N PRO A 89 7.60 0.59 -0.15
CA PRO A 89 8.29 -0.45 0.59
C PRO A 89 9.77 -0.15 0.79
N SER A 90 10.48 0.23 -0.27
CA SER A 90 11.90 0.55 -0.22
C SER A 90 12.20 1.83 0.57
N LEU A 91 11.35 2.84 0.46
CA LEU A 91 11.61 4.17 1.02
C LEU A 91 11.15 4.29 2.48
N TYR A 92 10.02 3.68 2.81
CA TYR A 92 9.36 3.83 4.11
C TYR A 92 9.18 2.51 4.86
N GLN A 93 9.65 1.40 4.32
CA GLN A 93 9.36 0.06 4.83
C GLN A 93 7.86 -0.20 4.99
N ALA A 94 7.08 0.36 4.04
CA ALA A 94 5.63 0.23 4.06
C ALA A 94 5.23 -1.20 3.65
N ASP A 95 4.42 -1.82 4.47
CA ASP A 95 3.85 -3.14 4.19
C ASP A 95 2.63 -3.03 3.28
N TYR A 96 2.43 -4.07 2.47
CA TYR A 96 1.31 -4.23 1.56
C TYR A 96 0.86 -5.68 1.54
N GLU A 97 -0.42 -5.88 1.26
CA GLU A 97 -0.98 -7.19 0.97
C GLU A 97 -1.07 -7.44 -0.54
N CYS A 98 -1.01 -8.71 -0.90
CA CYS A 98 -1.22 -9.14 -2.28
C CYS A 98 -2.01 -10.45 -2.36
N GLY A 99 -2.57 -10.69 -3.54
CA GLY A 99 -3.30 -11.91 -3.85
C GLY A 99 -3.14 -12.32 -5.31
N ILE A 100 -3.60 -13.53 -5.64
CA ILE A 100 -3.62 -14.03 -7.02
C ILE A 100 -5.05 -13.93 -7.56
N VAL A 101 -5.24 -13.08 -8.58
CA VAL A 101 -6.57 -12.75 -9.10
C VAL A 101 -7.17 -13.90 -9.92
N ASN A 102 -6.38 -14.56 -10.74
CA ASN A 102 -6.83 -15.63 -11.63
C ASN A 102 -7.00 -17.01 -10.97
N LYS A 103 -6.85 -17.07 -9.62
CA LYS A 103 -6.99 -18.30 -8.84
C LYS A 103 -7.89 -18.16 -7.62
N ILE A 104 -8.84 -17.24 -7.65
CA ILE A 104 -9.85 -17.08 -6.61
C ILE A 104 -10.56 -18.43 -6.40
N ASN A 105 -10.60 -18.92 -5.15
CA ASN A 105 -11.17 -20.21 -4.73
C ASN A 105 -10.30 -21.47 -4.97
N LYS A 106 -9.02 -21.37 -5.27
CA LYS A 106 -8.14 -22.54 -5.21
C LYS A 106 -7.62 -22.70 -3.78
N THR A 107 -8.01 -23.78 -3.13
CA THR A 107 -7.45 -24.23 -1.86
C THR A 107 -6.11 -24.92 -2.12
N GLY A 108 -5.04 -24.13 -2.15
CA GLY A 108 -3.67 -24.63 -2.19
C GLY A 108 -2.99 -24.45 -0.84
N HIS A 109 -1.82 -25.04 -0.68
CA HIS A 109 -0.97 -24.75 0.47
C HIS A 109 -0.41 -23.33 0.34
N ASN A 110 -0.45 -22.57 1.43
CA ASN A 110 0.22 -21.27 1.45
C ASN A 110 1.74 -21.46 1.46
N HIS A 111 2.41 -20.70 0.64
CA HIS A 111 3.86 -20.65 0.56
C HIS A 111 4.34 -19.27 0.99
N LYS A 112 5.36 -19.24 1.83
CA LYS A 112 6.00 -18.00 2.22
C LYS A 112 6.94 -17.53 1.11
N VAL A 113 6.64 -16.37 0.51
CA VAL A 113 7.38 -15.83 -0.62
C VAL A 113 7.72 -14.35 -0.43
N THR A 114 8.68 -13.87 -1.20
CA THR A 114 9.02 -12.46 -1.33
C THR A 114 8.76 -12.00 -2.75
N ILE A 115 7.93 -10.98 -2.91
CA ILE A 115 7.62 -10.38 -4.22
C ILE A 115 8.70 -9.37 -4.56
N ALA A 116 9.41 -9.61 -5.66
CA ALA A 116 10.52 -8.79 -6.13
C ALA A 116 10.20 -8.18 -7.50
N GLY A 117 10.58 -6.94 -7.69
CA GLY A 117 10.45 -6.26 -8.97
C GLY A 117 11.54 -6.66 -9.98
N LYS A 118 11.52 -5.97 -11.11
CA LYS A 118 12.45 -6.19 -12.24
C LYS A 118 13.57 -5.17 -12.35
N CYS A 119 13.67 -4.23 -11.40
CA CYS A 119 14.70 -3.21 -11.42
C CYS A 119 16.06 -3.80 -11.03
N CYS A 120 17.13 -3.27 -11.62
CA CYS A 120 18.50 -3.64 -11.27
C CYS A 120 18.91 -2.95 -9.95
N GLU A 121 18.24 -3.31 -8.87
CA GLU A 121 18.36 -2.70 -7.53
C GLU A 121 18.03 -3.75 -6.46
N SER A 122 18.90 -3.90 -5.47
CA SER A 122 18.69 -4.87 -4.38
C SER A 122 17.49 -4.53 -3.48
N GLY A 123 17.12 -3.25 -3.43
CA GLY A 123 15.94 -2.75 -2.71
C GLY A 123 14.62 -2.91 -3.44
N ASP A 124 14.60 -3.52 -4.65
CA ASP A 124 13.37 -3.70 -5.42
C ASP A 124 12.55 -4.89 -4.92
N ILE A 125 12.15 -4.79 -3.66
CA ILE A 125 11.26 -5.71 -2.97
C ILE A 125 9.94 -4.98 -2.72
N LEU A 126 8.86 -5.52 -3.27
CA LEU A 126 7.52 -4.96 -3.10
C LEU A 126 6.84 -5.47 -1.84
N ILE A 127 6.97 -6.76 -1.53
CA ILE A 127 6.38 -7.37 -0.36
C ILE A 127 7.33 -8.45 0.15
N SER A 128 7.71 -8.39 1.41
CA SER A 128 8.59 -9.38 2.04
C SER A 128 7.79 -10.43 2.79
N ASP A 129 8.20 -11.69 2.66
CA ASP A 129 7.75 -12.79 3.52
C ASP A 129 6.23 -12.95 3.65
N THR A 130 5.49 -12.69 2.56
CA THR A 130 4.03 -12.86 2.53
C THR A 130 3.64 -14.32 2.30
N GLU A 131 2.52 -14.73 2.89
CA GLU A 131 1.92 -16.03 2.62
C GLU A 131 0.95 -15.93 1.45
N ILE A 132 1.18 -16.73 0.43
CA ILE A 132 0.34 -16.74 -0.76
C ILE A 132 0.08 -18.19 -1.19
N GLY A 133 -1.11 -18.46 -1.72
CA GLY A 133 -1.45 -19.78 -2.27
C GLY A 133 -0.57 -20.16 -3.47
N ASP A 134 -0.86 -21.30 -4.09
CA ASP A 134 -0.11 -21.78 -5.27
C ASP A 134 0.05 -20.68 -6.32
N ILE A 135 1.30 -20.27 -6.53
CA ILE A 135 1.69 -19.21 -7.47
C ILE A 135 2.57 -19.80 -8.58
N ASN A 136 2.30 -19.40 -9.83
CA ASN A 136 3.04 -19.85 -10.99
C ASN A 136 3.40 -18.68 -11.91
N SER A 137 4.42 -18.85 -12.74
CA SER A 137 4.71 -17.90 -13.80
C SER A 137 3.50 -17.71 -14.72
N GLY A 138 3.20 -16.46 -15.04
CA GLY A 138 2.03 -16.05 -15.82
C GLY A 138 0.77 -15.79 -14.98
N ASP A 139 0.77 -16.05 -13.68
CA ASP A 139 -0.35 -15.66 -12.81
C ASP A 139 -0.46 -14.14 -12.70
N ILE A 140 -1.63 -13.66 -12.35
CA ILE A 140 -1.91 -12.24 -12.13
C ILE A 140 -1.93 -11.97 -10.64
N LEU A 141 -0.96 -11.18 -10.18
CA LEU A 141 -0.83 -10.73 -8.79
C LEU A 141 -1.44 -9.34 -8.66
N ILE A 142 -2.25 -9.13 -7.63
CA ILE A 142 -2.78 -7.82 -7.26
C ILE A 142 -2.16 -7.37 -5.94
N THR A 143 -1.73 -6.12 -5.88
CA THR A 143 -1.39 -5.41 -4.64
C THR A 143 -2.46 -4.38 -4.37
N THR A 144 -3.10 -4.45 -3.22
CA THR A 144 -4.20 -3.55 -2.85
C THR A 144 -3.69 -2.25 -2.23
N THR A 145 -4.60 -1.28 -2.03
CA THR A 145 -4.34 -0.02 -1.30
C THR A 145 -3.19 0.81 -1.90
N THR A 146 -3.07 0.82 -3.23
CA THR A 146 -2.03 1.58 -3.94
C THR A 146 -2.54 2.91 -4.54
N GLY A 147 -3.80 3.29 -4.28
CA GLY A 147 -4.41 4.48 -4.86
C GLY A 147 -3.82 5.81 -4.38
N ALA A 148 -3.23 5.84 -3.17
CA ALA A 148 -2.51 7.01 -2.68
C ALA A 148 -1.00 6.80 -2.84
N TYR A 149 -0.34 7.84 -3.41
CA TYR A 149 1.12 7.93 -3.60
C TYR A 149 1.74 6.95 -4.60
N GLY A 150 1.11 5.82 -4.94
CA GLY A 150 1.65 4.86 -5.90
C GLY A 150 2.01 5.56 -7.22
N TYR A 151 1.01 5.96 -7.98
CA TYR A 151 1.22 6.60 -9.29
C TYR A 151 1.95 7.95 -9.22
N SER A 152 1.67 8.79 -8.22
CA SER A 152 2.30 10.11 -8.08
C SER A 152 3.79 10.03 -7.75
N MET A 153 4.24 8.98 -7.07
CA MET A 153 5.64 8.72 -6.76
C MET A 153 6.31 7.78 -7.80
N ALA A 154 5.56 7.27 -8.76
CA ALA A 154 6.10 6.40 -9.80
C ALA A 154 7.18 7.10 -10.62
N SER A 155 8.19 6.36 -11.01
CA SER A 155 9.37 6.88 -11.71
C SER A 155 9.66 6.09 -13.00
N ASN A 156 10.62 6.60 -13.79
CA ASN A 156 11.15 5.90 -14.95
C ASN A 156 12.55 5.33 -14.70
N TYR A 157 12.83 4.94 -13.45
CA TYR A 157 14.09 4.27 -13.12
C TYR A 157 14.30 3.04 -13.99
N ASN A 158 15.52 2.75 -14.37
CA ASN A 158 15.90 1.76 -15.39
C ASN A 158 15.20 1.96 -16.77
N LYS A 159 14.67 3.16 -17.05
CA LYS A 159 13.89 3.50 -18.27
C LYS A 159 12.60 2.70 -18.42
N ILE A 160 12.05 2.21 -17.31
CA ILE A 160 10.76 1.52 -17.28
C ILE A 160 9.66 2.57 -17.42
N PRO A 161 8.68 2.40 -18.33
CA PRO A 161 7.54 3.31 -18.43
C PRO A 161 6.65 3.17 -17.21
N LYS A 162 5.98 4.28 -16.82
CA LYS A 162 4.94 4.23 -15.78
C LYS A 162 3.77 3.36 -16.25
N ASN A 163 3.15 2.66 -15.30
CA ASN A 163 1.98 1.84 -15.58
C ASN A 163 0.80 2.69 -16.07
N PRO A 164 -0.03 2.20 -16.99
CA PRO A 164 -1.28 2.85 -17.33
C PRO A 164 -2.25 2.81 -16.14
N VAL A 165 -3.12 3.82 -16.08
CA VAL A 165 -4.23 3.86 -15.11
C VAL A 165 -5.53 3.55 -15.86
N VAL A 166 -6.32 2.65 -15.31
CA VAL A 166 -7.63 2.25 -15.85
C VAL A 166 -8.68 2.54 -14.79
N PHE A 167 -9.79 3.17 -15.22
CA PHE A 167 -10.93 3.53 -14.38
C PHE A 167 -12.11 2.60 -14.64
#